data_ac6a66e7b01f11d682351c73a4456147
#
_entry.id   ac6a66e7b01f11d682351c73a4456147
#
_cell.length_a   1.000
_cell.length_b   1.000
_cell.length_c   1.000
_cell.angle_alpha   90.00
_cell.angle_beta   90.00
_cell.angle_gamma   90.00
#
_symmetry.space_group_name_H-M   'P 1'
#
loop_
_entity.id
_entity.type
_entity.pdbx_description
1 polymer ?
#
loop_
_entity_poly.entity_id
_entity_poly.type
_entity_poly.pdbx_seq_one_letter_code
_entity_poly.pdbx_strand_id
1 'polypeptide(L)'
;MKQTANLTLLICVFLCLGNKAQAQVFLKSEYISPSKFKDKNGNKLRGKGDLKTIDGGIRIPVCIKMDENNKPIAWAIALTGTYASLGNKDISKDYATSEILNAQVGVMHVRPLNEKWSILATLGAGIYTSNLDKISGKSILGQGGILFIGHAKPNFDWGVGVAINNALGYPMIFPSFYLDWRLGGIYDFKLSMYDSFQLSLSSQINDNFKLSIVGESKGLMSAVEKDGKNMYFVSQYGYAGIQPEYKIAKDLAVYATGGVSLTRDTYFQSRTLKAFYKSEDNYPHFGVSAYFSVGIKYGF
;
A
#
# COMPACT_ATOMS: atom_id res chain seq x y z
N MET A 1 17.69 -27.44 1.00
CA MET A 1 18.47 -26.65 1.97
C MET A 1 18.26 -25.13 1.91
N LYS A 2 18.02 -24.47 0.77
CA LYS A 2 17.77 -23.01 0.73
C LYS A 2 16.39 -22.59 1.26
N GLN A 3 15.37 -23.42 1.16
CA GLN A 3 14.01 -23.09 1.67
C GLN A 3 13.89 -23.16 3.19
N THR A 4 14.62 -24.05 3.85
CA THR A 4 14.63 -24.15 5.32
C THR A 4 15.33 -22.97 5.99
N ALA A 5 16.39 -22.42 5.37
CA ALA A 5 17.09 -21.25 5.89
C ALA A 5 16.21 -19.98 5.89
N ASN A 6 15.35 -19.81 4.88
CA ASN A 6 14.44 -18.66 4.81
C ASN A 6 13.31 -18.73 5.85
N LEU A 7 12.81 -19.92 6.14
CA LEU A 7 11.80 -20.12 7.18
C LEU A 7 12.38 -19.90 8.58
N THR A 8 13.61 -20.34 8.83
CA THR A 8 14.33 -20.16 10.08
C THR A 8 14.63 -18.67 10.34
N LEU A 9 15.01 -17.92 9.30
CA LEU A 9 15.25 -16.47 9.40
C LEU A 9 13.95 -15.73 9.75
N LEU A 10 12.83 -16.10 9.15
CA LEU A 10 11.52 -15.53 9.45
C LEU A 10 11.10 -15.81 10.91
N ILE A 11 11.32 -17.03 11.41
CA ILE A 11 11.04 -17.43 12.78
C ILE A 11 11.98 -16.72 13.77
N CYS A 12 13.27 -16.55 13.45
CA CYS A 12 14.21 -15.82 14.29
C CYS A 12 13.86 -14.33 14.43
N VAL A 13 13.36 -13.69 13.38
CA VAL A 13 12.86 -12.30 13.45
C VAL A 13 11.66 -12.21 14.39
N PHE A 14 10.75 -13.19 14.40
CA PHE A 14 9.64 -13.25 15.34
C PHE A 14 10.06 -13.48 16.81
N LEU A 15 11.14 -14.21 17.06
CA LEU A 15 11.60 -14.53 18.41
C LEU A 15 12.44 -13.41 19.07
N CYS A 16 13.01 -12.50 18.29
CA CYS A 16 13.79 -11.37 18.82
C CYS A 16 12.93 -10.18 19.32
N LEU A 17 11.60 -10.25 19.19
CA LEU A 17 10.68 -9.17 19.54
C LEU A 17 10.20 -9.21 21.00
N GLY A 18 10.97 -9.80 21.90
CA GLY A 18 10.72 -9.78 23.33
C GLY A 18 10.95 -8.42 23.95
N ASN A 19 9.88 -7.83 24.48
CA ASN A 19 9.75 -6.71 25.42
C ASN A 19 9.64 -5.28 24.88
N LYS A 20 8.41 -4.77 24.95
CA LYS A 20 7.94 -3.36 25.06
C LYS A 20 7.84 -2.50 23.82
N ALA A 21 8.39 -2.84 22.69
CA ALA A 21 8.09 -2.17 21.43
C ALA A 21 7.41 -3.17 20.50
N GLN A 22 6.09 -3.13 20.39
CA GLN A 22 5.36 -4.07 19.54
C GLN A 22 5.65 -3.76 18.07
N ALA A 23 6.41 -4.64 17.41
CA ALA A 23 6.57 -4.58 15.96
C ALA A 23 5.23 -4.89 15.29
N GLN A 24 4.92 -4.13 14.25
CA GLN A 24 3.77 -4.39 13.41
C GLN A 24 4.24 -5.15 12.17
N VAL A 25 3.59 -6.27 11.88
CA VAL A 25 3.90 -7.11 10.72
C VAL A 25 2.62 -7.41 9.98
N PHE A 26 2.65 -7.36 8.66
CA PHE A 26 1.55 -7.84 7.84
C PHE A 26 2.06 -8.61 6.62
N LEU A 27 1.22 -9.51 6.15
CA LEU A 27 1.37 -10.20 4.87
C LEU A 27 -0.03 -10.32 4.25
N LYS A 28 -0.15 -9.96 2.98
CA LYS A 28 -1.40 -9.98 2.22
C LYS A 28 -1.14 -10.56 0.84
N SER A 29 -1.97 -11.46 0.39
CA SER A 29 -2.01 -11.92 -1.00
C SER A 29 -3.31 -11.47 -1.63
N GLU A 30 -3.23 -10.95 -2.86
CA GLU A 30 -4.37 -10.45 -3.62
C GLU A 30 -4.45 -11.14 -4.97
N TYR A 31 -5.67 -11.30 -5.44
CA TYR A 31 -5.99 -11.81 -6.77
C TYR A 31 -7.10 -11.00 -7.42
N ILE A 32 -6.81 -10.44 -8.57
CA ILE A 32 -7.78 -9.81 -9.47
C ILE A 32 -8.00 -10.77 -10.64
N SER A 33 -9.23 -11.24 -10.82
CA SER A 33 -9.55 -12.23 -11.84
C SER A 33 -9.37 -11.68 -13.25
N PRO A 34 -9.17 -12.55 -14.25
CA PRO A 34 -8.95 -12.12 -15.63
C PRO A 34 -10.11 -11.29 -16.18
N SER A 35 -9.79 -10.15 -16.78
CA SER A 35 -10.74 -9.30 -17.47
C SER A 35 -10.21 -8.87 -18.83
N LYS A 36 -11.11 -8.41 -19.70
CA LYS A 36 -10.76 -7.97 -21.06
C LYS A 36 -9.99 -6.66 -21.02
N PHE A 37 -8.96 -6.59 -21.86
CA PHE A 37 -8.20 -5.37 -22.07
C PHE A 37 -8.96 -4.43 -23.02
N LYS A 38 -8.91 -3.13 -22.77
CA LYS A 38 -9.56 -2.07 -23.52
C LYS A 38 -8.56 -0.97 -23.82
N ASP A 39 -8.74 -0.30 -24.96
CA ASP A 39 -7.99 0.92 -25.27
C ASP A 39 -8.48 2.12 -24.45
N LYS A 40 -7.84 3.26 -24.62
CA LYS A 40 -8.21 4.52 -23.97
C LYS A 40 -9.63 5.02 -24.30
N ASN A 41 -10.22 4.56 -25.38
CA ASN A 41 -11.58 4.88 -25.80
C ASN A 41 -12.61 3.87 -25.28
N GLY A 42 -12.18 2.84 -24.55
CA GLY A 42 -13.04 1.79 -24.01
C GLY A 42 -13.34 0.66 -25.00
N ASN A 43 -12.77 0.67 -26.20
CA ASN A 43 -12.93 -0.39 -27.17
C ASN A 43 -12.21 -1.65 -26.71
N LYS A 44 -12.86 -2.79 -26.85
CA LYS A 44 -12.27 -4.08 -26.47
C LYS A 44 -11.12 -4.41 -27.40
N LEU A 45 -9.93 -4.52 -26.85
CA LEU A 45 -8.76 -5.04 -27.53
C LEU A 45 -8.69 -6.57 -27.40
N ARG A 46 -7.86 -7.19 -28.23
CA ARG A 46 -7.51 -8.60 -28.06
C ARG A 46 -6.69 -8.74 -26.76
N GLY A 47 -7.06 -9.73 -25.95
CA GLY A 47 -6.32 -10.08 -24.76
C GLY A 47 -7.13 -9.99 -23.47
N LYS A 48 -6.62 -10.67 -22.47
CA LYS A 48 -7.13 -10.72 -21.10
C LYS A 48 -5.95 -10.67 -20.13
N GLY A 49 -6.17 -10.11 -18.96
CA GLY A 49 -5.15 -10.12 -17.93
C GLY A 49 -5.73 -10.28 -16.54
N ASP A 50 -4.96 -10.93 -15.68
CA ASP A 50 -5.17 -11.02 -14.24
C ASP A 50 -4.03 -10.31 -13.50
N LEU A 51 -4.19 -10.13 -12.21
CA LEU A 51 -3.14 -9.60 -11.34
C LEU A 51 -3.10 -10.43 -10.06
N LYS A 52 -1.91 -10.84 -9.67
CA LYS A 52 -1.64 -11.47 -8.38
C LYS A 52 -0.58 -10.66 -7.65
N THR A 53 -0.81 -10.33 -6.40
CA THR A 53 0.19 -9.66 -5.59
C THR A 53 0.46 -10.40 -4.28
N ILE A 54 1.66 -10.21 -3.78
CA ILE A 54 2.04 -10.52 -2.41
C ILE A 54 2.61 -9.24 -1.84
N ASP A 55 1.90 -8.68 -0.86
CA ASP A 55 2.33 -7.50 -0.11
C ASP A 55 2.78 -7.93 1.28
N GLY A 56 3.88 -7.39 1.75
CA GLY A 56 4.34 -7.64 3.10
C GLY A 56 5.07 -6.45 3.69
N GLY A 57 5.04 -6.34 5.00
CA GLY A 57 5.76 -5.26 5.67
C GLY A 57 5.98 -5.54 7.15
N ILE A 58 7.02 -4.89 7.66
CA ILE A 58 7.35 -4.86 9.07
C ILE A 58 7.66 -3.42 9.46
N ARG A 59 7.10 -2.99 10.59
CA ARG A 59 7.42 -1.72 11.24
C ARG A 59 7.96 -2.00 12.62
N ILE A 60 9.19 -1.61 12.86
CA ILE A 60 9.91 -1.86 14.11
C ILE A 60 10.08 -0.51 14.83
N PRO A 61 9.41 -0.29 15.97
CA PRO A 61 9.70 0.86 16.81
C PRO A 61 11.13 0.77 17.36
N VAL A 62 11.93 1.80 17.09
CA VAL A 62 13.33 1.88 17.54
C VAL A 62 13.42 2.61 18.87
N CYS A 63 12.59 3.63 19.04
CA CYS A 63 12.54 4.42 20.25
C CYS A 63 11.10 4.88 20.49
N ILE A 64 10.61 4.66 21.70
CA ILE A 64 9.34 5.22 22.18
C ILE A 64 9.62 5.93 23.49
N LYS A 65 9.28 7.20 23.57
CA LYS A 65 9.30 8.03 24.76
C LYS A 65 7.92 8.64 24.96
N MET A 66 7.55 8.93 26.17
CA MET A 66 6.36 9.73 26.47
C MET A 66 6.78 11.18 26.72
N ASP A 67 5.98 12.12 26.24
CA ASP A 67 6.13 13.53 26.60
C ASP A 67 5.54 13.81 28.01
N GLU A 68 5.58 15.06 28.42
CA GLU A 68 5.05 15.51 29.71
C GLU A 68 3.52 15.30 29.84
N ASN A 69 2.81 15.13 28.74
CA ASN A 69 1.37 14.88 28.65
C ASN A 69 1.03 13.39 28.40
N ASN A 70 1.99 12.47 28.63
CA ASN A 70 1.85 11.04 28.34
C ASN A 70 1.50 10.71 26.89
N LYS A 71 1.90 11.55 25.93
CA LYS A 71 1.75 11.27 24.50
C LYS A 71 3.03 10.67 23.92
N PRO A 72 2.94 9.68 23.03
CA PRO A 72 4.11 9.01 22.51
C PRO A 72 4.90 9.87 21.53
N ILE A 73 6.22 9.92 21.70
CA ILE A 73 7.22 10.34 20.74
C ILE A 73 7.89 9.06 20.26
N ALA A 74 7.71 8.70 19.01
CA ALA A 74 8.19 7.43 18.50
C ALA A 74 9.03 7.60 17.23
N TRP A 75 10.07 6.76 17.13
CA TRP A 75 10.81 6.50 15.91
C TRP A 75 10.63 5.04 15.53
N ALA A 76 10.40 4.77 14.26
CA ALA A 76 10.30 3.42 13.75
C ALA A 76 11.03 3.29 12.41
N ILE A 77 11.53 2.08 12.14
CA ILE A 77 11.99 1.67 10.82
C ILE A 77 10.89 0.83 10.19
N ALA A 78 10.56 1.11 8.95
CA ALA A 78 9.60 0.35 8.16
C ALA A 78 10.29 -0.29 6.96
N LEU A 79 9.98 -1.56 6.73
CA LEU A 79 10.32 -2.31 5.52
C LEU A 79 9.01 -2.77 4.91
N THR A 80 8.78 -2.46 3.64
CA THR A 80 7.59 -2.92 2.92
C THR A 80 7.97 -3.42 1.54
N GLY A 81 7.18 -4.33 1.01
CA GLY A 81 7.41 -4.84 -0.33
C GLY A 81 6.16 -5.41 -0.95
N THR A 82 6.02 -5.22 -2.25
CA THR A 82 4.99 -5.80 -3.09
C THR A 82 5.65 -6.49 -4.27
N TYR A 83 5.39 -7.78 -4.42
CA TYR A 83 5.65 -8.51 -5.65
C TYR A 83 4.34 -8.71 -6.39
N ALA A 84 4.30 -8.38 -7.66
CA ALA A 84 3.15 -8.53 -8.52
C ALA A 84 3.48 -9.36 -9.76
N SER A 85 2.64 -10.33 -10.07
CA SER A 85 2.62 -11.10 -11.32
C SER A 85 1.41 -10.67 -12.13
N LEU A 86 1.66 -10.21 -13.35
CA LEU A 86 0.64 -9.73 -14.28
C LEU A 86 0.45 -10.78 -15.39
N GLY A 87 -0.67 -11.50 -15.34
CA GLY A 87 -1.07 -12.41 -16.40
C GLY A 87 -1.57 -11.60 -17.61
N ASN A 88 -0.88 -11.70 -18.73
CA ASN A 88 -1.15 -10.91 -19.94
C ASN A 88 -1.33 -11.84 -21.16
N LYS A 89 -2.46 -12.53 -21.21
CA LYS A 89 -2.77 -13.41 -22.35
C LYS A 89 -3.17 -12.57 -23.57
N ASP A 90 -2.46 -12.75 -24.68
CA ASP A 90 -2.68 -12.07 -25.97
C ASP A 90 -2.59 -10.52 -25.87
N ILE A 91 -1.84 -9.99 -24.90
CA ILE A 91 -1.53 -8.57 -24.77
C ILE A 91 -0.10 -8.34 -25.22
N SER A 92 0.13 -7.36 -26.08
CA SER A 92 1.47 -6.99 -26.52
C SER A 92 2.32 -6.50 -25.33
N LYS A 93 3.61 -6.83 -25.33
CA LYS A 93 4.61 -6.30 -24.39
C LYS A 93 4.71 -4.77 -24.43
N ASP A 94 4.20 -4.13 -25.47
CA ASP A 94 4.11 -2.68 -25.56
C ASP A 94 3.11 -2.06 -24.57
N TYR A 95 2.21 -2.85 -24.00
CA TYR A 95 1.20 -2.38 -23.05
C TYR A 95 1.41 -2.88 -21.62
N ALA A 96 2.19 -3.94 -21.43
CA ALA A 96 2.30 -4.54 -20.11
C ALA A 96 3.63 -5.27 -19.91
N THR A 97 4.11 -5.28 -18.65
CA THR A 97 5.15 -6.17 -18.16
C THR A 97 4.52 -7.41 -17.49
N SER A 98 5.31 -8.45 -17.27
CA SER A 98 4.85 -9.69 -16.63
C SER A 98 4.96 -9.67 -15.11
N GLU A 99 5.87 -8.86 -14.57
CA GLU A 99 6.10 -8.78 -13.13
C GLU A 99 6.56 -7.40 -12.69
N ILE A 100 6.33 -7.08 -11.42
CA ILE A 100 6.79 -5.86 -10.76
C ILE A 100 7.23 -6.21 -9.35
N LEU A 101 8.38 -5.67 -8.93
CA LEU A 101 8.81 -5.65 -7.53
C LEU A 101 8.94 -4.20 -7.07
N ASN A 102 8.22 -3.86 -6.01
CA ASN A 102 8.40 -2.63 -5.26
C ASN A 102 8.82 -2.98 -3.84
N ALA A 103 10.03 -2.63 -3.44
CA ALA A 103 10.56 -2.89 -2.09
C ALA A 103 11.13 -1.62 -1.51
N GLN A 104 10.78 -1.29 -0.28
CA GLN A 104 11.03 0.01 0.32
C GLN A 104 11.56 -0.14 1.75
N VAL A 105 12.44 0.77 2.13
CA VAL A 105 12.89 0.97 3.50
C VAL A 105 12.73 2.44 3.86
N GLY A 106 12.26 2.72 5.08
CA GLY A 106 12.07 4.08 5.54
C GLY A 106 12.13 4.20 7.05
N VAL A 107 12.30 5.44 7.47
CA VAL A 107 12.21 5.86 8.87
C VAL A 107 10.94 6.66 9.03
N MET A 108 10.24 6.43 10.11
CA MET A 108 9.05 7.15 10.51
C MET A 108 9.25 7.79 11.88
N HIS A 109 8.81 9.03 12.02
CA HIS A 109 8.80 9.78 13.25
C HIS A 109 7.41 10.30 13.55
N VAL A 110 6.92 10.03 14.75
CA VAL A 110 5.66 10.57 15.27
C VAL A 110 5.97 11.32 16.56
N ARG A 111 5.44 12.54 16.68
CA ARG A 111 5.50 13.28 17.95
C ARG A 111 4.30 14.21 18.11
N PRO A 112 3.81 14.41 19.35
CA PRO A 112 2.90 15.50 19.66
C PRO A 112 3.62 16.85 19.49
N LEU A 113 2.93 17.83 18.93
CA LEU A 113 3.36 19.23 18.87
C LEU A 113 2.78 20.01 20.05
N ASN A 114 1.55 19.66 20.43
CA ASN A 114 0.82 20.17 21.58
C ASN A 114 -0.36 19.22 21.92
N GLU A 115 -1.26 19.65 22.79
CA GLU A 115 -2.42 18.83 23.20
C GLU A 115 -3.35 18.44 22.05
N LYS A 116 -3.46 19.28 21.02
CA LYS A 116 -4.41 19.11 19.90
C LYS A 116 -3.76 18.63 18.61
N TRP A 117 -2.45 18.70 18.48
CA TRP A 117 -1.75 18.41 17.23
C TRP A 117 -0.59 17.45 17.42
N SER A 118 -0.46 16.54 16.46
CA SER A 118 0.70 15.67 16.28
C SER A 118 1.25 15.80 14.87
N ILE A 119 2.50 15.44 14.68
CA ILE A 119 3.14 15.34 13.37
C ILE A 119 3.59 13.90 13.14
N LEU A 120 3.35 13.41 11.92
CA LEU A 120 3.91 12.19 11.37
C LEU A 120 4.83 12.59 10.22
N ALA A 121 6.10 12.22 10.30
CA ALA A 121 7.07 12.43 9.23
C ALA A 121 7.67 11.09 8.79
N THR A 122 7.89 10.92 7.50
CA THR A 122 8.56 9.74 6.95
C THR A 122 9.61 10.14 5.93
N LEU A 123 10.66 9.34 5.84
CA LEU A 123 11.70 9.45 4.83
C LEU A 123 12.22 8.06 4.50
N GLY A 124 12.39 7.76 3.21
CA GLY A 124 12.84 6.45 2.80
C GLY A 124 13.29 6.40 1.34
N ALA A 125 13.63 5.20 0.92
CA ALA A 125 13.95 4.88 -0.46
C ALA A 125 13.46 3.47 -0.80
N GLY A 126 13.26 3.21 -2.08
CA GLY A 126 12.79 1.92 -2.55
C GLY A 126 13.34 1.54 -3.92
N ILE A 127 13.24 0.27 -4.23
CA ILE A 127 13.57 -0.34 -5.51
C ILE A 127 12.25 -0.63 -6.22
N TYR A 128 12.17 -0.22 -7.49
CA TYR A 128 10.98 -0.32 -8.33
C TYR A 128 11.39 -0.89 -9.68
N THR A 129 11.22 -2.20 -9.86
CA THR A 129 11.73 -2.91 -11.04
C THR A 129 10.72 -3.93 -11.56
N SER A 130 10.80 -4.20 -12.87
CA SER A 130 10.12 -5.34 -13.53
C SER A 130 11.13 -6.38 -14.03
N ASN A 131 12.39 -6.25 -13.66
CA ASN A 131 13.43 -7.22 -13.96
C ASN A 131 14.21 -7.51 -12.68
N LEU A 132 13.92 -8.68 -12.08
CA LEU A 132 14.54 -9.10 -10.82
C LEU A 132 16.02 -9.50 -10.98
N ASP A 133 16.42 -9.90 -12.18
CA ASP A 133 17.78 -10.33 -12.47
C ASP A 133 18.74 -9.14 -12.64
N LYS A 134 18.20 -7.95 -12.96
CA LYS A 134 19.00 -6.75 -13.26
C LYS A 134 18.45 -5.51 -12.57
N ILE A 135 18.78 -5.35 -11.29
CA ILE A 135 18.48 -4.14 -10.55
C ILE A 135 19.53 -3.06 -10.88
N SER A 136 19.08 -1.88 -11.28
CA SER A 136 19.96 -0.75 -11.62
C SER A 136 19.66 0.45 -10.70
N GLY A 137 20.61 1.39 -10.61
CA GLY A 137 20.40 2.64 -9.88
C GLY A 137 19.20 3.48 -10.39
N LYS A 138 18.78 3.26 -11.64
CA LYS A 138 17.59 3.88 -12.23
C LYS A 138 16.28 3.40 -11.59
N SER A 139 16.30 2.24 -10.92
CA SER A 139 15.16 1.66 -10.21
C SER A 139 15.04 2.15 -8.77
N ILE A 140 15.99 2.94 -8.28
CA ILE A 140 15.97 3.44 -6.90
C ILE A 140 15.31 4.81 -6.87
N LEU A 141 14.31 4.98 -6.00
CA LEU A 141 13.57 6.23 -5.81
C LEU A 141 13.44 6.55 -4.33
N GLY A 142 13.61 7.84 -4.01
CA GLY A 142 13.31 8.38 -2.69
C GLY A 142 11.82 8.59 -2.49
N GLN A 143 11.39 8.52 -1.24
CA GLN A 143 10.02 8.82 -0.81
C GLN A 143 10.02 9.47 0.56
N GLY A 144 8.96 10.19 0.88
CA GLY A 144 8.80 10.81 2.19
C GLY A 144 7.53 11.61 2.27
N GLY A 145 7.21 12.09 3.46
CA GLY A 145 6.04 12.91 3.66
C GLY A 145 5.95 13.47 5.06
N ILE A 146 5.10 14.45 5.22
CA ILE A 146 4.76 15.07 6.48
C ILE A 146 3.24 15.18 6.56
N LEU A 147 2.67 14.73 7.67
CA LEU A 147 1.25 14.80 7.98
C LEU A 147 1.06 15.45 9.35
N PHE A 148 0.28 16.52 9.41
CA PHE A 148 -0.18 17.14 10.65
C PHE A 148 -1.52 16.52 11.03
N ILE A 149 -1.62 15.97 12.23
CA ILE A 149 -2.81 15.28 12.74
C ILE A 149 -3.43 16.11 13.85
N GLY A 150 -4.65 16.56 13.64
CA GLY A 150 -5.46 17.28 14.61
C GLY A 150 -6.36 16.32 15.38
N HIS A 151 -6.26 16.36 16.72
CA HIS A 151 -7.09 15.60 17.66
C HIS A 151 -8.27 16.48 18.09
N ALA A 152 -9.31 16.53 17.25
CA ALA A 152 -10.44 17.46 17.48
C ALA A 152 -11.36 17.01 18.61
N LYS A 153 -11.53 15.69 18.79
CA LYS A 153 -12.32 15.05 19.85
C LYS A 153 -11.67 13.72 20.24
N PRO A 154 -11.99 13.14 21.41
CA PRO A 154 -11.44 11.82 21.80
C PRO A 154 -11.74 10.69 20.81
N ASN A 155 -12.74 10.85 19.95
CA ASN A 155 -13.19 9.90 18.94
C ASN A 155 -13.04 10.40 17.49
N PHE A 156 -12.32 11.52 17.26
CA PHE A 156 -12.19 12.10 15.94
C PHE A 156 -10.84 12.76 15.72
N ASP A 157 -10.04 12.12 14.88
CA ASP A 157 -8.76 12.61 14.39
C ASP A 157 -8.86 12.92 12.89
N TRP A 158 -8.22 14.01 12.47
CA TRP A 158 -8.09 14.37 11.07
C TRP A 158 -6.69 14.86 10.79
N GLY A 159 -6.24 14.78 9.56
CA GLY A 159 -4.89 15.21 9.22
C GLY A 159 -4.78 15.70 7.79
N VAL A 160 -3.84 16.62 7.59
CA VAL A 160 -3.46 17.14 6.28
C VAL A 160 -1.95 17.21 6.17
N GLY A 161 -1.45 17.03 4.97
CA GLY A 161 -0.03 17.04 4.73
C GLY A 161 0.35 16.97 3.27
N VAL A 162 1.60 16.63 3.04
CA VAL A 162 2.15 16.39 1.70
C VAL A 162 3.02 15.14 1.72
N ALA A 163 2.98 14.37 0.65
CA ALA A 163 3.86 13.24 0.46
C ALA A 163 4.48 13.25 -0.94
N ILE A 164 5.69 12.70 -1.01
CA ILE A 164 6.35 12.30 -2.25
C ILE A 164 6.46 10.79 -2.16
N ASN A 165 5.67 10.10 -2.89
CA ASN A 165 5.71 8.64 -2.97
C ASN A 165 5.07 8.14 -4.26
N ASN A 166 5.04 6.82 -4.42
CA ASN A 166 4.47 6.15 -5.57
C ASN A 166 3.12 5.47 -5.26
N ALA A 167 2.38 5.98 -4.30
CA ALA A 167 1.10 5.41 -3.87
C ALA A 167 0.12 5.14 -5.01
N LEU A 168 0.16 5.97 -6.05
CA LEU A 168 -0.67 5.84 -7.25
C LEU A 168 0.10 5.26 -8.45
N GLY A 169 1.25 4.61 -8.21
CA GLY A 169 2.02 3.91 -9.24
C GLY A 169 3.11 4.73 -9.93
N TYR A 170 3.37 5.96 -9.50
CA TYR A 170 4.51 6.77 -9.96
C TYR A 170 4.87 7.83 -8.92
N PRO A 171 6.16 8.25 -8.84
CA PRO A 171 6.57 9.22 -7.83
C PRO A 171 5.99 10.58 -8.16
N MET A 172 5.20 11.10 -7.25
CA MET A 172 4.60 12.42 -7.35
C MET A 172 4.48 13.08 -5.98
N ILE A 173 4.42 14.41 -5.98
CA ILE A 173 4.05 15.18 -4.81
C ILE A 173 2.53 15.31 -4.81
N PHE A 174 1.89 14.90 -3.74
CA PHE A 174 0.44 15.00 -3.62
C PHE A 174 0.02 15.40 -2.20
N PRO A 175 -1.15 16.04 -2.06
CA PRO A 175 -1.72 16.32 -0.77
C PRO A 175 -2.09 15.02 -0.07
N SER A 176 -1.76 14.91 1.20
CA SER A 176 -2.10 13.75 2.03
C SER A 176 -3.22 14.11 2.97
N PHE A 177 -4.16 13.20 3.13
CA PHE A 177 -5.33 13.34 4.01
C PHE A 177 -5.43 12.13 4.92
N TYR A 178 -5.92 12.38 6.12
CA TYR A 178 -6.21 11.36 7.11
C TYR A 178 -7.47 11.72 7.87
N LEU A 179 -8.32 10.74 8.13
CA LEU A 179 -9.49 10.86 8.96
C LEU A 179 -9.75 9.53 9.66
N ASP A 180 -9.84 9.57 10.98
CA ASP A 180 -10.26 8.45 11.82
C ASP A 180 -11.42 8.93 12.71
N TRP A 181 -12.60 8.40 12.46
CA TRP A 181 -13.79 8.78 13.19
C TRP A 181 -14.47 7.54 13.77
N ARG A 182 -14.38 7.40 15.07
CA ARG A 182 -15.11 6.39 15.84
C ARG A 182 -16.51 6.92 16.10
N LEU A 183 -17.46 6.44 15.31
CA LEU A 183 -18.87 6.90 15.28
C LEU A 183 -19.64 6.37 16.50
N GLY A 184 -19.27 6.67 17.72
CA GLY A 184 -19.96 6.27 18.95
C GLY A 184 -20.63 4.88 18.88
N GLY A 185 -20.19 3.94 19.69
CA GLY A 185 -20.69 2.57 19.65
C GLY A 185 -19.76 1.63 18.88
N ILE A 186 -20.32 0.89 17.91
CA ILE A 186 -19.63 -0.24 17.25
C ILE A 186 -19.04 0.10 15.86
N TYR A 187 -19.21 1.33 15.38
CA TYR A 187 -18.78 1.72 14.03
C TYR A 187 -17.54 2.63 14.03
N ASP A 188 -16.60 2.31 13.15
CA ASP A 188 -15.41 3.12 12.87
C ASP A 188 -15.35 3.47 11.39
N PHE A 189 -15.14 4.75 11.08
CA PHE A 189 -14.89 5.23 9.73
C PHE A 189 -13.45 5.71 9.61
N LYS A 190 -12.73 5.22 8.59
CA LYS A 190 -11.35 5.65 8.30
C LYS A 190 -11.20 6.01 6.84
N LEU A 191 -10.52 7.12 6.61
CA LEU A 191 -10.07 7.56 5.31
C LEU A 191 -8.59 7.89 5.41
N SER A 192 -7.78 7.37 4.51
CA SER A 192 -6.36 7.68 4.43
C SER A 192 -5.93 7.86 2.98
N MET A 193 -5.12 8.88 2.74
CA MET A 193 -4.44 9.13 1.48
C MET A 193 -2.99 9.50 1.78
N TYR A 194 -2.24 8.55 2.29
CA TYR A 194 -0.85 8.72 2.66
C TYR A 194 0.05 7.72 1.93
N ASP A 195 -0.16 6.42 2.11
CA ASP A 195 0.55 5.34 1.43
C ASP A 195 -0.24 4.79 0.22
N SER A 196 -1.55 4.85 0.28
CA SER A 196 -2.53 4.56 -0.76
C SER A 196 -3.80 5.33 -0.45
N PHE A 197 -4.74 5.37 -1.38
CA PHE A 197 -6.08 5.85 -1.04
C PHE A 197 -6.86 4.68 -0.43
N GLN A 198 -7.22 4.79 0.84
CA GLN A 198 -7.97 3.77 1.59
C GLN A 198 -9.19 4.39 2.25
N LEU A 199 -10.30 3.69 2.12
CA LEU A 199 -11.58 4.01 2.78
C LEU A 199 -12.07 2.75 3.47
N SER A 200 -12.52 2.86 4.72
CA SER A 200 -13.17 1.76 5.41
C SER A 200 -14.27 2.21 6.35
N LEU A 201 -15.35 1.45 6.38
CA LEU A 201 -16.39 1.50 7.40
C LEU A 201 -16.41 0.12 8.07
N SER A 202 -16.12 0.09 9.34
CA SER A 202 -15.95 -1.15 10.12
C SER A 202 -16.96 -1.22 11.24
N SER A 203 -17.38 -2.45 11.58
CA SER A 203 -18.20 -2.74 12.76
C SER A 203 -17.54 -3.85 13.57
N GLN A 204 -17.36 -3.60 14.86
CA GLN A 204 -16.93 -4.63 15.81
C GLN A 204 -18.15 -5.44 16.24
N ILE A 205 -18.27 -6.66 15.71
CA ILE A 205 -19.42 -7.54 15.97
C ILE A 205 -19.30 -8.22 17.35
N ASN A 206 -18.07 -8.64 17.70
CA ASN A 206 -17.71 -9.14 19.02
C ASN A 206 -16.20 -8.95 19.25
N ASP A 207 -15.66 -9.36 20.38
CA ASP A 207 -14.27 -9.15 20.78
C ASP A 207 -13.23 -9.69 19.78
N ASN A 208 -13.61 -10.73 19.04
CA ASN A 208 -12.72 -11.39 18.09
C ASN A 208 -13.08 -11.17 16.63
N PHE A 209 -14.29 -10.66 16.32
CA PHE A 209 -14.76 -10.57 14.95
C PHE A 209 -15.14 -9.14 14.58
N LYS A 210 -14.51 -8.63 13.52
CA LYS A 210 -14.78 -7.34 12.90
C LYS A 210 -15.19 -7.54 11.45
N LEU A 211 -16.19 -6.80 11.01
CA LEU A 211 -16.63 -6.76 9.62
C LEU A 211 -16.44 -5.34 9.07
N SER A 212 -15.86 -5.24 7.89
CA SER A 212 -15.61 -3.96 7.24
C SER A 212 -16.10 -3.94 5.80
N ILE A 213 -16.55 -2.79 5.36
CA ILE A 213 -16.63 -2.43 3.94
C ILE A 213 -15.37 -1.64 3.64
N VAL A 214 -14.60 -2.05 2.65
CA VAL A 214 -13.32 -1.46 2.31
C VAL A 214 -13.26 -1.05 0.85
N GLY A 215 -12.56 0.05 0.59
CA GLY A 215 -12.14 0.48 -0.73
C GLY A 215 -10.69 0.89 -0.70
N GLU A 216 -9.91 0.49 -1.69
CA GLU A 216 -8.51 0.87 -1.81
C GLU A 216 -8.18 1.16 -3.28
N SER A 217 -7.39 2.22 -3.49
CA SER A 217 -6.75 2.50 -4.78
C SER A 217 -5.26 2.65 -4.55
N LYS A 218 -4.49 1.87 -5.28
CA LYS A 218 -3.03 1.87 -5.21
C LYS A 218 -2.41 1.64 -6.58
N GLY A 219 -1.12 1.88 -6.66
CA GLY A 219 -0.35 1.69 -7.88
C GLY A 219 0.92 0.90 -7.65
N LEU A 220 1.31 0.20 -8.70
CA LEU A 220 2.58 -0.47 -8.83
C LEU A 220 3.35 0.19 -9.95
N MET A 221 4.65 0.31 -9.82
CA MET A 221 5.47 0.83 -10.89
C MET A 221 6.78 0.09 -11.04
N SER A 222 7.37 0.19 -12.21
CA SER A 222 8.73 -0.22 -12.46
C SER A 222 9.46 0.78 -13.35
N ALA A 223 10.73 0.99 -13.07
CA ALA A 223 11.62 1.70 -13.98
C ALA A 223 11.98 0.76 -15.15
N VAL A 224 11.68 1.18 -16.36
CA VAL A 224 11.89 0.39 -17.58
C VAL A 224 12.61 1.22 -18.63
N GLU A 225 13.19 0.55 -19.60
CA GLU A 225 13.67 1.16 -20.84
C GLU A 225 12.75 0.72 -21.98
N LYS A 226 12.14 1.69 -22.66
CA LYS A 226 11.27 1.47 -23.82
C LYS A 226 11.69 2.40 -24.94
N ASP A 227 11.95 1.85 -26.14
CA ASP A 227 12.38 2.59 -27.33
C ASP A 227 13.61 3.49 -27.07
N GLY A 228 14.59 2.97 -26.29
CA GLY A 228 15.80 3.70 -25.90
C GLY A 228 15.57 4.83 -24.89
N LYS A 229 14.36 4.97 -24.33
CA LYS A 229 14.02 5.99 -23.33
C LYS A 229 13.77 5.37 -21.95
N ASN A 230 14.26 6.06 -20.92
CA ASN A 230 13.91 5.69 -19.54
C ASN A 230 12.48 6.14 -19.23
N MET A 231 11.62 5.18 -18.89
CA MET A 231 10.21 5.39 -18.58
C MET A 231 9.84 4.70 -17.26
N TYR A 232 8.67 4.98 -16.76
CA TYR A 232 7.98 4.16 -15.78
C TYR A 232 6.89 3.36 -16.48
N PHE A 233 6.84 2.06 -16.20
CA PHE A 233 5.63 1.29 -16.39
C PHE A 233 4.79 1.44 -15.12
N VAL A 234 3.52 1.73 -15.29
CA VAL A 234 2.57 1.99 -14.20
C VAL A 234 1.40 1.02 -14.32
N SER A 235 1.01 0.42 -13.21
CA SER A 235 -0.22 -0.35 -13.07
C SER A 235 -0.98 0.18 -11.86
N GLN A 236 -2.05 0.92 -12.10
CA GLN A 236 -2.95 1.42 -11.06
C GLN A 236 -4.19 0.56 -10.99
N TYR A 237 -4.65 0.25 -9.78
CA TYR A 237 -5.89 -0.50 -9.59
C TYR A 237 -6.62 -0.06 -8.33
N GLY A 238 -7.94 -0.19 -8.39
CA GLY A 238 -8.81 0.06 -7.27
C GLY A 238 -9.79 -1.08 -7.06
N TYR A 239 -10.13 -1.35 -5.81
CA TYR A 239 -11.13 -2.34 -5.46
C TYR A 239 -12.06 -1.84 -4.35
N ALA A 240 -13.22 -2.48 -4.28
CA ALA A 240 -14.12 -2.35 -3.16
C ALA A 240 -14.65 -3.73 -2.77
N GLY A 241 -14.85 -3.96 -1.48
CA GLY A 241 -15.26 -5.28 -1.01
C GLY A 241 -15.66 -5.33 0.46
N ILE A 242 -16.05 -6.52 0.87
CA ILE A 242 -16.37 -6.85 2.27
C ILE A 242 -15.19 -7.60 2.85
N GLN A 243 -14.77 -7.21 4.05
CA GLN A 243 -13.60 -7.74 4.74
C GLN A 243 -13.98 -8.20 6.15
N PRO A 244 -14.28 -9.48 6.34
CA PRO A 244 -14.25 -10.10 7.66
C PRO A 244 -12.80 -10.19 8.17
N GLU A 245 -12.65 -9.93 9.45
CA GLU A 245 -11.38 -10.02 10.19
C GLU A 245 -11.63 -10.78 11.49
N TYR A 246 -10.77 -11.73 11.79
CA TYR A 246 -10.84 -12.53 13.00
C TYR A 246 -9.53 -12.46 13.79
N LYS A 247 -9.63 -12.08 15.07
CA LYS A 247 -8.50 -12.09 16.02
C LYS A 247 -8.27 -13.52 16.50
N ILE A 248 -7.13 -14.10 16.14
CA ILE A 248 -6.68 -15.41 16.59
C ILE A 248 -6.06 -15.32 17.99
N ALA A 249 -5.36 -14.23 18.26
CA ALA A 249 -4.72 -13.91 19.52
C ALA A 249 -4.77 -12.39 19.78
N LYS A 250 -4.35 -11.95 20.97
CA LYS A 250 -4.38 -10.53 21.39
C LYS A 250 -3.90 -9.57 20.29
N ASP A 251 -2.80 -9.90 19.65
CA ASP A 251 -2.12 -9.02 18.68
C ASP A 251 -2.05 -9.63 17.26
N LEU A 252 -2.73 -10.76 17.03
CA LEU A 252 -2.70 -11.50 15.78
C LEU A 252 -4.10 -11.61 15.19
N ALA A 253 -4.28 -11.13 13.97
CA ALA A 253 -5.53 -11.24 13.25
C ALA A 253 -5.30 -11.74 11.82
N VAL A 254 -6.28 -12.47 11.31
CA VAL A 254 -6.40 -12.85 9.90
C VAL A 254 -7.62 -12.16 9.30
N TYR A 255 -7.54 -11.85 8.02
CA TYR A 255 -8.65 -11.26 7.30
C TYR A 255 -8.70 -11.78 5.87
N ALA A 256 -9.87 -11.72 5.29
CA ALA A 256 -10.09 -11.97 3.87
C ALA A 256 -10.94 -10.84 3.29
N THR A 257 -10.76 -10.54 2.00
CA THR A 257 -11.60 -9.57 1.31
C THR A 257 -12.17 -10.23 0.07
N GLY A 258 -13.47 -10.12 -0.11
CA GLY A 258 -14.16 -10.49 -1.34
C GLY A 258 -14.87 -9.27 -1.92
N GLY A 259 -14.71 -9.03 -3.22
CA GLY A 259 -15.28 -7.84 -3.83
C GLY A 259 -15.01 -7.72 -5.32
N VAL A 260 -14.93 -6.48 -5.78
CA VAL A 260 -14.72 -6.15 -7.19
C VAL A 260 -13.53 -5.20 -7.36
N SER A 261 -12.73 -5.47 -8.39
CA SER A 261 -11.78 -4.51 -8.92
C SER A 261 -12.52 -3.61 -9.90
N LEU A 262 -12.55 -2.32 -9.62
CA LEU A 262 -13.31 -1.33 -10.38
C LEU A 262 -12.55 -0.86 -11.60
N THR A 263 -11.24 -0.62 -11.42
CA THR A 263 -10.33 -0.17 -12.48
C THR A 263 -9.00 -0.89 -12.33
N ARG A 264 -8.34 -1.13 -13.45
CA ARG A 264 -6.94 -1.54 -13.51
C ARG A 264 -6.31 -0.96 -14.76
N ASP A 265 -5.64 0.17 -14.62
CA ASP A 265 -5.01 0.89 -15.71
C ASP A 265 -3.55 0.45 -15.85
N THR A 266 -3.05 0.38 -17.07
CA THR A 266 -1.65 0.08 -17.37
C THR A 266 -1.15 0.99 -18.47
N TYR A 267 -0.01 1.65 -18.24
CA TYR A 267 0.58 2.57 -19.19
C TYR A 267 2.07 2.81 -18.95
N PHE A 268 2.73 3.39 -19.94
CA PHE A 268 4.11 3.87 -19.82
C PHE A 268 4.11 5.38 -19.69
N GLN A 269 4.89 5.89 -18.75
CA GLN A 269 5.01 7.32 -18.47
C GLN A 269 6.45 7.78 -18.50
N SER A 270 6.68 8.96 -19.09
CA SER A 270 8.00 9.58 -19.12
C SER A 270 8.45 9.99 -17.71
N ARG A 271 9.75 9.84 -17.43
CA ARG A 271 10.36 10.20 -16.14
C ARG A 271 10.64 11.70 -16.05
N THR A 272 9.61 12.54 -16.23
CA THR A 272 9.73 14.00 -16.14
C THR A 272 8.66 14.57 -15.22
N LEU A 273 8.95 15.67 -14.51
CA LEU A 273 7.97 16.35 -13.66
C LEU A 273 6.70 16.74 -14.44
N LYS A 274 6.86 17.17 -15.69
CA LYS A 274 5.72 17.54 -16.54
C LYS A 274 4.78 16.36 -16.79
N ALA A 275 5.33 15.16 -16.94
CA ALA A 275 4.52 13.95 -17.17
C ALA A 275 3.70 13.56 -15.94
N PHE A 276 4.17 13.85 -14.71
CA PHE A 276 3.43 13.56 -13.48
C PHE A 276 2.13 14.36 -13.36
N TYR A 277 2.14 15.60 -13.81
CA TYR A 277 0.99 16.51 -13.69
C TYR A 277 0.18 16.65 -14.98
N LYS A 278 0.65 16.05 -16.09
CA LYS A 278 -0.08 15.97 -17.35
C LYS A 278 -0.64 14.56 -17.49
N SER A 279 -1.72 14.25 -16.79
CA SER A 279 -2.46 13.01 -17.02
C SER A 279 -3.16 13.06 -18.39
N GLU A 280 -3.21 11.93 -19.08
CA GLU A 280 -4.20 11.74 -20.15
C GLU A 280 -5.56 11.49 -19.49
N ASP A 281 -6.64 11.89 -20.15
CA ASP A 281 -7.99 11.73 -19.61
C ASP A 281 -8.37 10.25 -19.44
N ASN A 282 -7.80 9.37 -20.26
CA ASN A 282 -8.02 7.92 -20.19
C ASN A 282 -6.75 7.14 -20.56
N TYR A 283 -6.51 6.04 -19.85
CA TYR A 283 -5.47 5.07 -20.14
C TYR A 283 -6.06 3.75 -20.66
N PRO A 284 -5.26 2.91 -21.36
CA PRO A 284 -5.62 1.53 -21.59
C PRO A 284 -5.85 0.82 -20.26
N HIS A 285 -6.95 0.06 -20.16
CA HIS A 285 -7.38 -0.50 -18.89
C HIS A 285 -8.04 -1.87 -19.03
N PHE A 286 -8.10 -2.58 -17.92
CA PHE A 286 -8.86 -3.81 -17.81
C PHE A 286 -10.27 -3.51 -17.29
N GLY A 287 -11.24 -4.30 -17.71
CA GLY A 287 -12.62 -4.19 -17.26
C GLY A 287 -12.79 -4.61 -15.80
N VAL A 288 -13.94 -4.28 -15.24
CA VAL A 288 -14.35 -4.72 -13.90
C VAL A 288 -14.23 -6.25 -13.77
N SER A 289 -13.73 -6.71 -12.63
CA SER A 289 -13.50 -8.13 -12.38
C SER A 289 -13.59 -8.46 -10.89
N ALA A 290 -13.67 -9.76 -10.54
CA ALA A 290 -13.68 -10.16 -9.15
C ALA A 290 -12.33 -9.89 -8.48
N TYR A 291 -12.38 -9.47 -7.23
CA TYR A 291 -11.24 -9.24 -6.35
C TYR A 291 -11.32 -10.13 -5.13
N PHE A 292 -10.20 -10.75 -4.79
CA PHE A 292 -10.05 -11.55 -3.57
C PHE A 292 -8.72 -11.24 -2.92
N SER A 293 -8.71 -11.19 -1.60
CA SER A 293 -7.45 -11.16 -0.85
C SER A 293 -7.57 -11.93 0.46
N VAL A 294 -6.43 -12.37 0.96
CA VAL A 294 -6.27 -12.92 2.31
C VAL A 294 -5.03 -12.30 2.93
N GLY A 295 -5.09 -12.08 4.22
CA GLY A 295 -3.95 -11.50 4.92
C GLY A 295 -3.92 -11.87 6.40
N ILE A 296 -2.74 -11.65 6.96
CA ILE A 296 -2.46 -11.80 8.37
C ILE A 296 -1.76 -10.52 8.84
N LYS A 297 -2.08 -10.07 10.04
CA LYS A 297 -1.44 -8.93 10.67
C LYS A 297 -1.18 -9.17 12.15
N TYR A 298 -0.06 -8.65 12.62
CA TYR A 298 0.38 -8.73 14.00
C TYR A 298 0.77 -7.36 14.53
N GLY A 299 0.37 -7.03 15.75
CA GLY A 299 0.74 -5.76 16.42
C GLY A 299 -0.06 -4.54 15.95
N PHE A 300 -1.23 -4.72 15.32
CA PHE A 300 -2.10 -3.64 14.82
C PHE A 300 -3.32 -3.42 15.69
#